data_9d4ad0abd914b057c71edc75b23ae328
#
_entry.id   9d4ad0abd914b057c71edc75b23ae328
#
_cell.length_a   1.000
_cell.length_b   1.000
_cell.length_c   1.000
_cell.angle_alpha   90.00
_cell.angle_beta   90.00
_cell.angle_gamma   90.00
#
_symmetry.space_group_name_H-M   'P 1'
#
loop_
_entity.id
_entity.type
_entity.pdbx_description
1 polymer ?
#
loop_
_entity_poly.entity_id
_entity_poly.type
_entity_poly.pdbx_seq_one_letter_code
_entity_poly.pdbx_strand_id
1 'polypeptide(L)'
;MRRGFGTSAVVVAVLTLVASFTSQAIGQTKEEWDKVIDAAKKEGRVVVYSAYVSPDTHQAINKAFEAKYGIKVDLLMARGTELRERVRTEQAAGRYIADVWHTAISNVESGPRDDQFTQPHGGLPGIANLKPEFAKRATDTLAPIFTINYGFLINSRLVKEGDEPKSWEELLDPKWQGKILSDDPRASGGGRVMFHMTYDKFGRGFHEKLAKQNLVFNRDYQESIRRVARGEFPIYIPLILSQYAQLKGLPVRYIIPKEGVTYGSYAAPLLKNPPHPNAARLMADFYLSDEAQLIYAKSAHGIVVKSLSEKLPPDVEALANVKPLVDEDFTRINKMYDEAKDIYK
;
A
#
# COMPACT_ATOMS: atom_id res chain seq x y z
N MET A 1 -42.41 -2.50 81.27
CA MET A 1 -41.06 -2.00 81.04
C MET A 1 -40.38 -2.77 79.91
N ARG A 2 -40.32 -2.33 78.75
CA ARG A 2 -39.38 -2.77 77.67
C ARG A 2 -39.27 -1.60 76.66
N ARG A 3 -38.11 -1.06 76.58
CA ARG A 3 -37.75 0.04 75.69
C ARG A 3 -37.41 -0.56 74.31
N GLY A 4 -38.07 -0.09 73.23
CA GLY A 4 -37.73 -0.43 71.87
C GLY A 4 -36.69 0.60 71.34
N PHE A 5 -35.61 0.09 70.83
CA PHE A 5 -34.59 0.86 70.09
C PHE A 5 -35.02 0.89 68.62
N GLY A 6 -35.28 2.08 68.09
CA GLY A 6 -35.42 2.30 66.66
C GLY A 6 -34.07 2.53 66.00
N THR A 7 -33.73 1.67 65.05
CA THR A 7 -32.57 1.84 64.17
C THR A 7 -32.99 2.57 62.91
N SER A 8 -32.54 3.84 62.78
CA SER A 8 -32.67 4.60 61.53
C SER A 8 -31.60 4.16 60.55
N ALA A 9 -31.99 3.56 59.45
CA ALA A 9 -31.11 3.22 58.35
C ALA A 9 -30.90 4.47 57.46
N VAL A 10 -29.70 5.02 57.43
CA VAL A 10 -29.31 6.06 56.51
C VAL A 10 -28.88 5.38 55.18
N VAL A 11 -29.69 5.58 54.14
CA VAL A 11 -29.34 5.13 52.78
C VAL A 11 -28.49 6.20 52.15
N VAL A 12 -27.19 5.91 52.02
CA VAL A 12 -26.25 6.75 51.24
C VAL A 12 -26.34 6.31 49.78
N ALA A 13 -27.00 7.11 48.96
CA ALA A 13 -27.02 6.94 47.52
C ALA A 13 -25.67 7.44 46.93
N VAL A 14 -24.81 6.48 46.56
CA VAL A 14 -23.60 6.76 45.80
C VAL A 14 -23.97 6.93 44.30
N LEU A 15 -24.06 8.16 43.84
CA LEU A 15 -24.16 8.48 42.41
C LEU A 15 -22.78 8.25 41.78
N THR A 16 -22.59 7.11 41.14
CA THR A 16 -21.49 6.84 40.25
C THR A 16 -21.71 7.57 38.93
N LEU A 17 -21.01 8.70 38.76
CA LEU A 17 -20.93 9.42 37.50
C LEU A 17 -20.04 8.59 36.54
N VAL A 18 -20.64 7.78 35.68
CA VAL A 18 -19.93 7.13 34.57
C VAL A 18 -19.70 8.19 33.51
N ALA A 19 -18.53 8.82 33.55
CA ALA A 19 -18.05 9.63 32.46
C ALA A 19 -17.76 8.73 31.25
N SER A 20 -18.71 8.63 30.33
CA SER A 20 -18.50 8.01 29.04
C SER A 20 -17.50 8.88 28.24
N PHE A 21 -16.21 8.51 28.29
CA PHE A 21 -15.25 9.02 27.32
C PHE A 21 -15.61 8.44 25.95
N THR A 22 -16.49 9.11 25.23
CA THR A 22 -16.58 8.95 23.79
C THR A 22 -15.26 9.47 23.23
N SER A 23 -14.40 8.58 22.77
CA SER A 23 -13.25 8.92 21.94
C SER A 23 -13.81 9.53 20.65
N GLN A 24 -14.06 10.83 20.67
CA GLN A 24 -14.25 11.60 19.45
C GLN A 24 -12.89 11.58 18.75
N ALA A 25 -12.83 10.94 17.58
CA ALA A 25 -11.81 11.24 16.61
C ALA A 25 -11.96 12.74 16.27
N ILE A 26 -11.21 13.59 16.98
CA ILE A 26 -11.18 15.03 16.76
C ILE A 26 -10.53 15.22 15.42
N GLY A 27 -11.33 15.31 14.37
CA GLY A 27 -10.87 15.79 13.07
C GLY A 27 -10.26 17.17 13.28
N GLN A 28 -9.01 17.36 12.90
CA GLN A 28 -8.31 18.62 13.01
C GLN A 28 -9.13 19.72 12.32
N THR A 29 -9.37 20.83 12.99
CA THR A 29 -10.10 21.97 12.40
C THR A 29 -9.28 22.58 11.26
N LYS A 30 -9.95 23.24 10.33
CA LYS A 30 -9.25 23.95 9.25
C LYS A 30 -8.22 24.95 9.79
N GLU A 31 -8.57 25.68 10.85
CA GLU A 31 -7.68 26.66 11.47
C GLU A 31 -6.41 26.01 12.08
N GLU A 32 -6.54 24.84 12.70
CA GLU A 32 -5.40 24.08 13.21
C GLU A 32 -4.51 23.57 12.07
N TRP A 33 -5.11 23.16 10.96
CA TRP A 33 -4.35 22.73 9.79
C TRP A 33 -3.65 23.88 9.09
N ASP A 34 -4.26 25.04 9.00
CA ASP A 34 -3.63 26.25 8.45
C ASP A 34 -2.37 26.64 9.26
N LYS A 35 -2.37 26.46 10.58
CA LYS A 35 -1.16 26.63 11.43
C LYS A 35 -0.07 25.62 11.10
N VAL A 36 -0.42 24.36 10.78
CA VAL A 36 0.55 23.35 10.31
C VAL A 36 1.17 23.78 8.99
N ILE A 37 0.36 24.26 8.04
CA ILE A 37 0.88 24.76 6.76
C ILE A 37 1.84 25.92 6.95
N ASP A 38 1.51 26.89 7.79
CA ASP A 38 2.36 28.05 8.07
C ASP A 38 3.67 27.66 8.77
N ALA A 39 3.62 26.71 9.69
CA ALA A 39 4.80 26.18 10.35
C ALA A 39 5.68 25.37 9.36
N ALA A 40 5.08 24.53 8.51
CA ALA A 40 5.78 23.79 7.47
C ALA A 40 6.52 24.71 6.48
N LYS A 41 5.89 25.82 6.07
CA LYS A 41 6.53 26.82 5.20
C LYS A 41 7.75 27.47 5.87
N LYS A 42 7.72 27.67 7.20
CA LYS A 42 8.88 28.19 7.96
C LYS A 42 10.00 27.15 8.07
N GLU A 43 9.67 25.87 8.15
CA GLU A 43 10.64 24.77 8.09
C GLU A 43 11.32 24.69 6.70
N GLY A 44 10.60 25.04 5.63
CA GLY A 44 11.10 25.28 4.28
C GLY A 44 11.59 24.05 3.52
N ARG A 45 11.61 22.87 4.14
CA ARG A 45 12.04 21.61 3.51
C ARG A 45 11.38 20.39 4.16
N VAL A 46 11.40 19.27 3.44
CA VAL A 46 11.03 17.93 3.94
C VAL A 46 11.96 16.89 3.34
N VAL A 47 12.40 15.92 4.14
CA VAL A 47 13.27 14.83 3.70
C VAL A 47 12.46 13.53 3.63
N VAL A 48 12.35 12.96 2.43
CA VAL A 48 11.58 11.74 2.15
C VAL A 48 12.52 10.59 1.81
N TYR A 49 12.45 9.50 2.59
CA TYR A 49 13.05 8.22 2.22
C TYR A 49 12.00 7.36 1.53
N SER A 50 12.22 7.00 0.26
CA SER A 50 11.25 6.26 -0.53
C SER A 50 11.74 4.88 -0.94
N ALA A 51 10.96 3.87 -0.56
CA ALA A 51 11.10 2.50 -1.05
C ALA A 51 10.38 2.25 -2.39
N TYR A 52 9.67 3.25 -2.90
CA TYR A 52 9.04 3.22 -4.21
C TYR A 52 9.97 3.84 -5.25
N VAL A 53 10.50 2.99 -6.14
CA VAL A 53 11.50 3.41 -7.15
C VAL A 53 10.80 3.77 -8.46
N SER A 54 10.31 5.00 -8.53
CA SER A 54 9.76 5.61 -9.75
C SER A 54 10.14 7.08 -9.81
N PRO A 55 11.28 7.41 -10.45
CA PRO A 55 11.79 8.78 -10.52
C PRO A 55 10.77 9.77 -11.08
N ASP A 56 10.10 9.42 -12.18
CA ASP A 56 9.17 10.31 -12.87
C ASP A 56 7.95 10.65 -12.00
N THR A 57 7.36 9.66 -11.33
CA THR A 57 6.23 9.87 -10.43
C THR A 57 6.63 10.74 -9.23
N HIS A 58 7.80 10.48 -8.64
CA HIS A 58 8.30 11.30 -7.54
C HIS A 58 8.60 12.72 -7.98
N GLN A 59 9.23 12.90 -9.15
CA GLN A 59 9.51 14.23 -9.68
C GLN A 59 8.22 15.03 -9.87
N ALA A 60 7.18 14.41 -10.42
CA ALA A 60 5.88 15.07 -10.61
C ALA A 60 5.23 15.47 -9.28
N ILE A 61 5.22 14.57 -8.28
CA ILE A 61 4.66 14.84 -6.95
C ILE A 61 5.46 15.92 -6.22
N ASN A 62 6.79 15.82 -6.20
CA ASN A 62 7.65 16.79 -5.54
C ASN A 62 7.48 18.18 -6.15
N LYS A 63 7.48 18.27 -7.50
CA LYS A 63 7.24 19.54 -8.21
C LYS A 63 5.88 20.15 -7.87
N ALA A 64 4.83 19.34 -7.78
CA ALA A 64 3.49 19.80 -7.40
C ALA A 64 3.45 20.31 -5.95
N PHE A 65 4.06 19.57 -5.03
CA PHE A 65 4.18 19.97 -3.61
C PHE A 65 4.97 21.27 -3.46
N GLU A 66 6.15 21.36 -4.09
CA GLU A 66 7.02 22.53 -4.05
C GLU A 66 6.32 23.76 -4.66
N ALA A 67 5.62 23.60 -5.80
CA ALA A 67 4.87 24.68 -6.42
C ALA A 67 3.71 25.19 -5.55
N LYS A 68 3.06 24.29 -4.84
CA LYS A 68 1.89 24.63 -3.98
C LYS A 68 2.29 25.29 -2.67
N TYR A 69 3.35 24.83 -2.04
CA TYR A 69 3.68 25.20 -0.67
C TYR A 69 4.99 26.00 -0.54
N GLY A 70 5.84 26.01 -1.57
CA GLY A 70 7.17 26.65 -1.52
C GLY A 70 8.16 25.90 -0.63
N ILE A 71 7.93 24.62 -0.33
CA ILE A 71 8.74 23.77 0.57
C ILE A 71 9.56 22.81 -0.29
N LYS A 72 10.87 22.79 -0.13
CA LYS A 72 11.77 21.92 -0.88
C LYS A 72 11.64 20.46 -0.44
N VAL A 73 11.60 19.52 -1.39
CA VAL A 73 11.60 18.08 -1.13
C VAL A 73 12.98 17.48 -1.41
N ASP A 74 13.63 16.96 -0.38
CA ASP A 74 14.87 16.18 -0.52
C ASP A 74 14.51 14.69 -0.51
N LEU A 75 14.72 14.02 -1.63
CA LEU A 75 14.31 12.63 -1.84
C LEU A 75 15.51 11.68 -1.90
N LEU A 76 15.47 10.62 -1.09
CA LEU A 76 16.34 9.47 -1.22
C LEU A 76 15.51 8.24 -1.62
N MET A 77 15.82 7.65 -2.76
CA MET A 77 15.23 6.39 -3.20
C MET A 77 16.21 5.24 -3.02
N ALA A 78 15.76 4.16 -2.36
CA ALA A 78 16.51 2.92 -2.23
C ALA A 78 15.55 1.76 -1.94
N ARG A 79 16.05 0.51 -1.90
CA ARG A 79 15.24 -0.65 -1.54
C ARG A 79 14.70 -0.54 -0.12
N GLY A 80 13.50 -1.06 0.12
CA GLY A 80 12.84 -0.98 1.44
C GLY A 80 13.69 -1.54 2.59
N THR A 81 14.42 -2.65 2.35
CA THR A 81 15.35 -3.25 3.32
C THR A 81 16.55 -2.35 3.62
N GLU A 82 17.10 -1.67 2.61
CA GLU A 82 18.23 -0.75 2.76
C GLU A 82 17.81 0.51 3.54
N LEU A 83 16.65 1.07 3.22
CA LEU A 83 16.11 2.24 3.93
C LEU A 83 15.76 1.91 5.37
N ARG A 84 15.18 0.74 5.63
CA ARG A 84 14.89 0.28 6.99
C ARG A 84 16.16 0.20 7.83
N GLU A 85 17.21 -0.43 7.30
CA GLU A 85 18.48 -0.56 8.00
C GLU A 85 19.15 0.81 8.20
N ARG A 86 19.03 1.69 7.22
CA ARG A 86 19.51 3.06 7.33
C ARG A 86 18.81 3.82 8.47
N VAL A 87 17.47 3.82 8.48
CA VAL A 87 16.69 4.48 9.54
C VAL A 87 17.04 3.90 10.92
N ARG A 88 17.14 2.57 11.02
CA ARG A 88 17.54 1.89 12.24
C ARG A 88 18.91 2.38 12.75
N THR A 89 19.89 2.46 11.87
CA THR A 89 21.26 2.86 12.22
C THR A 89 21.33 4.34 12.57
N GLU A 90 20.63 5.20 11.81
CA GLU A 90 20.58 6.65 12.08
C GLU A 90 19.93 6.93 13.44
N GLN A 91 18.76 6.35 13.72
CA GLN A 91 18.04 6.57 14.97
C GLN A 91 18.77 5.95 16.18
N ALA A 92 19.39 4.78 16.02
CA ALA A 92 20.22 4.17 17.08
C ALA A 92 21.43 5.07 17.45
N ALA A 93 21.94 5.84 16.50
CA ALA A 93 23.00 6.82 16.73
C ALA A 93 22.50 8.21 17.18
N GLY A 94 21.18 8.34 17.48
CA GLY A 94 20.55 9.61 17.87
C GLY A 94 20.45 10.62 16.71
N ARG A 95 20.65 10.17 15.46
CA ARG A 95 20.55 11.02 14.27
C ARG A 95 19.19 10.83 13.62
N TYR A 96 18.43 11.92 13.53
CA TYR A 96 17.12 11.97 12.90
C TYR A 96 17.27 12.82 11.63
N ILE A 97 17.35 12.17 10.46
CA ILE A 97 17.69 12.82 9.18
C ILE A 97 16.46 12.96 8.30
N ALA A 98 15.67 11.90 8.17
CA ALA A 98 14.49 11.89 7.34
C ALA A 98 13.22 12.17 8.15
N ASP A 99 12.26 12.78 7.48
CA ASP A 99 10.96 13.19 8.02
C ASP A 99 9.88 12.15 7.74
N VAL A 100 9.85 11.62 6.51
CA VAL A 100 8.81 10.73 6.01
C VAL A 100 9.43 9.47 5.41
N TRP A 101 8.83 8.31 5.73
CA TRP A 101 9.17 7.02 5.11
C TRP A 101 8.08 6.60 4.14
N HIS A 102 8.26 6.89 2.85
CA HIS A 102 7.35 6.47 1.79
C HIS A 102 7.62 5.02 1.41
N THR A 103 6.78 4.08 1.86
CA THR A 103 7.05 2.64 1.77
C THR A 103 5.78 1.81 1.64
N ALA A 104 5.92 0.55 1.18
CA ALA A 104 4.82 -0.40 1.21
C ALA A 104 4.38 -0.68 2.67
N ILE A 105 3.08 -0.76 2.91
CA ILE A 105 2.51 -1.06 4.24
C ILE A 105 3.06 -2.38 4.77
N SER A 106 3.24 -3.37 3.92
CA SER A 106 3.85 -4.65 4.30
C SER A 106 5.27 -4.52 4.87
N ASN A 107 6.04 -3.50 4.51
CA ASN A 107 7.35 -3.23 5.11
C ASN A 107 7.23 -2.67 6.53
N VAL A 108 6.15 -1.97 6.83
CA VAL A 108 5.86 -1.46 8.17
C VAL A 108 5.35 -2.60 9.08
N GLU A 109 4.46 -3.44 8.55
CA GLU A 109 3.77 -4.50 9.32
C GLU A 109 4.58 -5.80 9.48
N SER A 110 5.48 -6.13 8.54
CA SER A 110 6.22 -7.41 8.54
C SER A 110 7.44 -7.47 9.46
N GLY A 111 7.84 -6.34 10.03
CA GLY A 111 8.95 -6.29 10.97
C GLY A 111 8.54 -6.69 12.40
N PRO A 112 9.48 -6.94 13.32
CA PRO A 112 9.17 -6.83 14.72
C PRO A 112 8.49 -5.48 14.89
N ARG A 113 7.39 -5.42 15.68
CA ARG A 113 6.57 -4.19 15.80
C ARG A 113 7.47 -2.99 16.07
N ASP A 114 7.83 -2.32 14.97
CA ASP A 114 8.79 -1.22 14.97
C ASP A 114 8.06 0.11 15.17
N ASP A 115 7.23 0.17 16.23
CA ASP A 115 6.78 1.44 16.82
C ASP A 115 7.99 2.36 17.13
N GLN A 116 9.21 1.76 17.06
CA GLN A 116 10.44 2.48 17.31
C GLN A 116 10.91 3.40 16.18
N PHE A 117 10.44 3.22 14.93
CA PHE A 117 10.91 4.04 13.78
C PHE A 117 9.94 5.13 13.37
N THR A 118 8.69 4.99 13.71
CA THR A 118 7.63 5.91 13.32
C THR A 118 6.97 6.57 14.54
N GLN A 119 6.23 7.64 14.29
CA GLN A 119 5.46 8.34 15.31
C GLN A 119 4.06 8.69 14.75
N PRO A 120 3.09 8.98 15.64
CA PRO A 120 1.78 9.46 15.23
C PRO A 120 1.85 10.73 14.36
N HIS A 121 1.03 10.77 13.31
CA HIS A 121 0.95 11.94 12.42
C HIS A 121 0.06 13.07 12.98
N GLY A 122 -0.63 12.84 14.10
CA GLY A 122 -1.45 13.87 14.77
C GLY A 122 -2.70 14.28 13.98
N GLY A 123 -3.24 13.38 13.15
CA GLY A 123 -4.37 13.63 12.27
C GLY A 123 -3.95 14.25 10.92
N LEU A 124 -4.44 13.67 9.83
CA LEU A 124 -4.28 14.17 8.46
C LEU A 124 -5.68 14.40 7.88
N PRO A 125 -6.03 15.62 7.44
CA PRO A 125 -7.36 15.91 6.88
C PRO A 125 -7.76 15.01 5.72
N GLY A 126 -6.80 14.62 4.88
CA GLY A 126 -7.00 13.77 3.72
C GLY A 126 -7.52 12.36 4.05
N ILE A 127 -7.33 11.86 5.28
CA ILE A 127 -7.85 10.54 5.71
C ILE A 127 -9.38 10.49 5.60
N ALA A 128 -10.07 11.58 5.84
CA ALA A 128 -11.53 11.65 5.71
C ALA A 128 -12.02 11.41 4.27
N ASN A 129 -11.14 11.57 3.28
CA ASN A 129 -11.43 11.34 1.87
C ASN A 129 -11.07 9.92 1.38
N LEU A 130 -10.51 9.07 2.22
CA LEU A 130 -10.20 7.69 1.84
C LEU A 130 -11.47 6.91 1.45
N LYS A 131 -11.33 6.03 0.46
CA LYS A 131 -12.34 5.01 0.16
C LYS A 131 -12.53 4.09 1.38
N PRO A 132 -13.74 3.52 1.60
CA PRO A 132 -14.02 2.73 2.81
C PRO A 132 -13.04 1.58 3.07
N GLU A 133 -12.62 0.88 2.01
CA GLU A 133 -11.67 -0.24 2.07
C GLU A 133 -10.28 0.20 2.56
N PHE A 134 -9.83 1.41 2.23
CA PHE A 134 -8.57 1.98 2.68
C PHE A 134 -8.68 2.70 4.03
N ALA A 135 -9.83 3.29 4.33
CA ALA A 135 -10.07 3.95 5.61
C ALA A 135 -9.96 2.98 6.79
N LYS A 136 -10.36 1.70 6.61
CA LYS A 136 -10.19 0.63 7.61
C LYS A 136 -8.72 0.37 7.98
N ARG A 137 -7.80 0.72 7.08
CA ARG A 137 -6.35 0.51 7.24
C ARG A 137 -5.64 1.74 7.82
N ALA A 138 -6.32 2.87 7.90
CA ALA A 138 -5.74 4.08 8.47
C ALA A 138 -5.68 3.96 9.99
N THR A 139 -4.54 4.33 10.55
CA THR A 139 -4.27 4.43 11.99
C THR A 139 -3.74 5.83 12.30
N ASP A 140 -3.34 6.07 13.52
CA ASP A 140 -2.69 7.34 13.92
C ASP A 140 -1.27 7.50 13.35
N THR A 141 -0.64 6.41 12.91
CA THR A 141 0.73 6.39 12.37
C THR A 141 0.79 6.10 10.87
N LEU A 142 -0.26 5.55 10.28
CA LEU A 142 -0.24 5.00 8.92
C LEU A 142 -1.54 5.28 8.20
N ALA A 143 -1.45 5.81 6.97
CA ALA A 143 -2.57 5.93 6.04
C ALA A 143 -2.15 5.43 4.65
N PRO A 144 -2.97 4.58 3.97
CA PRO A 144 -2.72 4.22 2.58
C PRO A 144 -2.75 5.46 1.69
N ILE A 145 -1.76 5.62 0.80
CA ILE A 145 -1.62 6.77 -0.09
C ILE A 145 -1.77 6.43 -1.58
N PHE A 146 -1.48 5.22 -1.98
CA PHE A 146 -1.78 4.65 -3.31
C PHE A 146 -1.59 3.13 -3.27
N THR A 147 -1.98 2.43 -4.36
CA THR A 147 -1.72 1.00 -4.50
C THR A 147 -0.90 0.68 -5.75
N ILE A 148 -0.02 -0.31 -5.66
CA ILE A 148 0.54 -1.01 -6.82
C ILE A 148 -0.39 -2.17 -7.13
N ASN A 149 -1.00 -2.15 -8.31
CA ASN A 149 -1.93 -3.17 -8.76
C ASN A 149 -1.24 -4.17 -9.68
N TYR A 150 -1.64 -5.45 -9.58
CA TYR A 150 -1.03 -6.53 -10.33
C TYR A 150 -2.07 -7.26 -11.18
N GLY A 151 -1.74 -7.46 -12.45
CA GLY A 151 -2.51 -8.25 -13.40
C GLY A 151 -1.69 -9.37 -14.03
N PHE A 152 -2.09 -9.83 -15.22
CA PHE A 152 -1.34 -10.79 -16.03
C PHE A 152 -0.71 -10.09 -17.23
N LEU A 153 0.49 -10.52 -17.63
CA LEU A 153 1.11 -10.15 -18.91
C LEU A 153 0.96 -11.32 -19.88
N ILE A 154 0.45 -11.05 -21.06
CA ILE A 154 0.19 -12.05 -22.11
C ILE A 154 1.01 -11.69 -23.34
N ASN A 155 1.73 -12.66 -23.92
CA ASN A 155 2.32 -12.51 -25.24
C ASN A 155 1.24 -12.65 -26.33
N SER A 156 0.99 -11.58 -27.10
CA SER A 156 -0.08 -11.53 -28.10
C SER A 156 0.19 -12.33 -29.38
N ARG A 157 1.44 -12.78 -29.60
CA ARG A 157 1.80 -13.68 -30.72
C ARG A 157 1.53 -15.15 -30.36
N LEU A 158 1.70 -15.53 -29.09
CA LEU A 158 1.54 -16.90 -28.61
C LEU A 158 0.11 -17.21 -28.16
N VAL A 159 -0.62 -16.19 -27.69
CA VAL A 159 -2.00 -16.32 -27.21
C VAL A 159 -2.86 -15.35 -27.99
N LYS A 160 -3.82 -15.90 -28.77
CA LYS A 160 -4.76 -15.08 -29.54
C LYS A 160 -5.71 -14.34 -28.61
N GLU A 161 -6.25 -13.24 -29.08
CA GLU A 161 -7.29 -12.52 -28.37
C GLU A 161 -8.52 -13.43 -28.19
N GLY A 162 -9.00 -13.50 -26.96
CA GLY A 162 -10.10 -14.39 -26.56
C GLY A 162 -9.64 -15.73 -25.96
N ASP A 163 -8.41 -16.20 -26.22
CA ASP A 163 -7.86 -17.45 -25.69
C ASP A 163 -7.08 -17.28 -24.36
N GLU A 164 -6.82 -16.02 -23.97
CA GLU A 164 -6.11 -15.70 -22.73
C GLU A 164 -6.92 -16.03 -21.48
N PRO A 165 -6.25 -16.32 -20.34
CA PRO A 165 -6.93 -16.48 -19.07
C PRO A 165 -7.49 -15.12 -18.61
N LYS A 166 -8.78 -15.07 -18.33
CA LYS A 166 -9.51 -13.87 -17.84
C LYS A 166 -9.76 -13.90 -16.34
N SER A 167 -9.33 -14.97 -15.68
CA SER A 167 -9.51 -15.18 -14.25
C SER A 167 -8.31 -15.89 -13.63
N TRP A 168 -8.20 -15.78 -12.30
CA TRP A 168 -7.19 -16.53 -11.55
C TRP A 168 -7.39 -18.05 -11.72
N GLU A 169 -8.63 -18.53 -11.71
CA GLU A 169 -8.94 -19.95 -11.85
C GLU A 169 -8.63 -20.49 -13.26
N GLU A 170 -8.73 -19.66 -14.29
CA GLU A 170 -8.38 -20.05 -15.66
C GLU A 170 -6.86 -20.29 -15.87
N LEU A 171 -6.01 -19.83 -14.95
CA LEU A 171 -4.60 -20.23 -14.92
C LEU A 171 -4.39 -21.71 -14.59
N LEU A 172 -5.42 -22.38 -14.06
CA LEU A 172 -5.38 -23.81 -13.73
C LEU A 172 -5.72 -24.71 -14.94
N ASP A 173 -6.11 -24.15 -16.09
CA ASP A 173 -6.38 -24.91 -17.31
C ASP A 173 -5.10 -25.66 -17.73
N PRO A 174 -5.18 -26.99 -18.00
CA PRO A 174 -4.04 -27.82 -18.43
C PRO A 174 -3.30 -27.27 -19.65
N LYS A 175 -3.95 -26.48 -20.51
CA LYS A 175 -3.31 -25.84 -21.67
C LYS A 175 -2.15 -24.92 -21.28
N TRP A 176 -2.10 -24.45 -20.01
CA TRP A 176 -1.07 -23.55 -19.47
C TRP A 176 0.06 -24.28 -18.77
N GLN A 177 0.03 -25.60 -18.64
CA GLN A 177 1.05 -26.38 -17.97
C GLN A 177 2.44 -26.14 -18.59
N GLY A 178 3.42 -25.74 -17.75
CA GLY A 178 4.77 -25.38 -18.16
C GLY A 178 4.90 -24.05 -18.93
N LYS A 179 3.82 -23.28 -19.05
CA LYS A 179 3.77 -22.05 -19.86
C LYS A 179 3.62 -20.76 -19.05
N ILE A 180 3.58 -20.84 -17.74
CA ILE A 180 3.45 -19.67 -16.86
C ILE A 180 4.79 -19.34 -16.25
N LEU A 181 5.31 -18.16 -16.57
CA LEU A 181 6.41 -17.53 -15.83
C LEU A 181 5.83 -16.77 -14.64
N SER A 182 6.41 -16.92 -13.47
CA SER A 182 5.92 -16.27 -12.25
C SER A 182 7.05 -15.61 -11.46
N ASP A 183 6.75 -14.49 -10.81
CA ASP A 183 7.57 -14.02 -9.69
C ASP A 183 7.49 -15.04 -8.55
N ASP A 184 8.62 -15.23 -7.85
CA ASP A 184 8.75 -16.30 -6.85
C ASP A 184 8.00 -15.94 -5.57
N PRO A 185 6.90 -16.64 -5.24
CA PRO A 185 6.11 -16.35 -4.04
C PRO A 185 6.86 -16.63 -2.73
N ARG A 186 7.98 -17.37 -2.80
CA ARG A 186 8.86 -17.71 -1.67
C ARG A 186 9.88 -16.61 -1.38
N ALA A 187 9.86 -15.51 -2.14
CA ALA A 187 10.73 -14.35 -1.97
C ALA A 187 9.92 -13.08 -1.71
N SER A 188 10.56 -12.03 -1.20
CA SER A 188 9.93 -10.72 -1.09
C SER A 188 9.73 -10.12 -2.48
N GLY A 189 8.52 -9.66 -2.78
CA GLY A 189 8.16 -9.09 -4.08
C GLY A 189 6.68 -9.24 -4.40
N GLY A 190 6.33 -8.99 -5.66
CA GLY A 190 4.96 -9.11 -6.17
C GLY A 190 4.40 -10.53 -6.08
N GLY A 191 5.26 -11.55 -6.28
CA GLY A 191 4.86 -12.95 -6.15
C GLY A 191 4.34 -13.30 -4.76
N ARG A 192 4.96 -12.75 -3.70
CA ARG A 192 4.48 -12.93 -2.32
C ARG A 192 3.14 -12.24 -2.07
N VAL A 193 2.97 -11.02 -2.58
CA VAL A 193 1.70 -10.29 -2.48
C VAL A 193 0.60 -11.04 -3.21
N MET A 194 0.87 -11.47 -4.44
CA MET A 194 -0.06 -12.30 -5.23
C MET A 194 -0.44 -13.58 -4.48
N PHE A 195 0.54 -14.34 -3.98
CA PHE A 195 0.29 -15.56 -3.23
C PHE A 195 -0.63 -15.31 -2.03
N HIS A 196 -0.32 -14.32 -1.20
CA HIS A 196 -1.09 -14.01 -0.02
C HIS A 196 -2.56 -13.73 -0.36
N MET A 197 -2.81 -12.79 -1.27
CA MET A 197 -4.18 -12.38 -1.61
C MET A 197 -4.97 -13.47 -2.34
N THR A 198 -4.32 -14.24 -3.20
CA THR A 198 -4.99 -15.37 -3.87
C THR A 198 -5.21 -16.55 -2.91
N TYR A 199 -4.33 -16.74 -1.92
CA TYR A 199 -4.55 -17.70 -0.84
C TYR A 199 -5.74 -17.32 0.03
N ASP A 200 -5.87 -16.04 0.37
CA ASP A 200 -7.02 -15.55 1.14
C ASP A 200 -8.34 -15.70 0.37
N LYS A 201 -8.30 -15.54 -0.95
CA LYS A 201 -9.48 -15.67 -1.82
C LYS A 201 -9.87 -17.11 -2.11
N PHE A 202 -8.90 -17.94 -2.48
CA PHE A 202 -9.14 -19.27 -3.06
C PHE A 202 -8.63 -20.41 -2.19
N GLY A 203 -7.86 -20.13 -1.15
CA GLY A 203 -7.32 -21.11 -0.23
C GLY A 203 -6.14 -21.93 -0.77
N ARG A 204 -5.63 -22.83 0.07
CA ARG A 204 -4.47 -23.69 -0.20
C ARG A 204 -4.66 -24.55 -1.45
N GLY A 205 -5.86 -25.13 -1.63
CA GLY A 205 -6.13 -26.03 -2.76
C GLY A 205 -5.98 -25.39 -4.14
N PHE A 206 -6.20 -24.08 -4.27
CA PHE A 206 -5.91 -23.34 -5.49
C PHE A 206 -4.41 -23.36 -5.79
N HIS A 207 -3.56 -23.05 -4.79
CA HIS A 207 -2.13 -23.00 -4.96
C HIS A 207 -1.51 -24.37 -5.21
N GLU A 208 -2.04 -25.43 -4.61
CA GLU A 208 -1.62 -26.82 -4.89
C GLU A 208 -1.93 -27.23 -6.34
N LYS A 209 -3.06 -26.77 -6.89
CA LYS A 209 -3.38 -26.96 -8.32
C LYS A 209 -2.49 -26.08 -9.21
N LEU A 210 -2.25 -24.82 -8.81
CA LEU A 210 -1.38 -23.91 -9.55
C LEU A 210 0.08 -24.43 -9.58
N ALA A 211 0.57 -25.00 -8.49
CA ALA A 211 1.90 -25.63 -8.46
C ALA A 211 2.03 -26.78 -9.46
N LYS A 212 0.96 -27.56 -9.70
CA LYS A 212 0.91 -28.63 -10.70
C LYS A 212 0.98 -28.12 -12.15
N GLN A 213 0.80 -26.82 -12.36
CA GLN A 213 1.02 -26.19 -13.68
C GLN A 213 2.52 -26.07 -14.03
N ASN A 214 3.45 -26.48 -13.15
CA ASN A 214 4.89 -26.42 -13.38
C ASN A 214 5.34 -24.99 -13.74
N LEU A 215 5.01 -24.02 -12.87
CA LEU A 215 5.44 -22.62 -13.05
C LEU A 215 6.95 -22.51 -13.09
N VAL A 216 7.44 -21.64 -13.96
CA VAL A 216 8.85 -21.24 -13.95
C VAL A 216 8.98 -19.96 -13.11
N PHE A 217 9.83 -20.01 -12.09
CA PHE A 217 10.04 -18.86 -11.21
C PHE A 217 11.24 -18.02 -11.63
N ASN A 218 11.08 -16.69 -11.60
CA ASN A 218 12.16 -15.74 -11.80
C ASN A 218 11.96 -14.53 -10.85
N ARG A 219 13.05 -14.09 -10.22
CA ARG A 219 13.05 -12.94 -9.29
C ARG A 219 13.46 -11.63 -9.95
N ASP A 220 13.90 -11.67 -11.19
CA ASP A 220 14.18 -10.49 -11.99
C ASP A 220 12.92 -10.13 -12.79
N TYR A 221 12.21 -9.14 -12.29
CA TYR A 221 10.98 -8.62 -12.90
C TYR A 221 11.21 -8.15 -14.34
N GLN A 222 12.28 -7.39 -14.58
CA GLN A 222 12.58 -6.84 -15.90
C GLN A 222 12.94 -7.93 -16.91
N GLU A 223 13.68 -8.94 -16.48
CA GLU A 223 13.98 -10.09 -17.32
C GLU A 223 12.72 -10.92 -17.59
N SER A 224 11.85 -11.10 -16.61
CA SER A 224 10.58 -11.82 -16.80
C SER A 224 9.71 -11.18 -17.89
N ILE A 225 9.57 -9.85 -17.87
CA ILE A 225 8.83 -9.12 -18.90
C ILE A 225 9.48 -9.31 -20.28
N ARG A 226 10.81 -9.19 -20.37
CA ARG A 226 11.54 -9.38 -21.63
C ARG A 226 11.37 -10.80 -22.17
N ARG A 227 11.40 -11.82 -21.34
CA ARG A 227 11.19 -13.23 -21.74
C ARG A 227 9.81 -13.44 -22.33
N VAL A 228 8.77 -12.85 -21.73
CA VAL A 228 7.43 -12.90 -22.32
C VAL A 228 7.38 -12.11 -23.63
N ALA A 229 7.94 -10.91 -23.69
CA ALA A 229 7.93 -10.10 -24.92
C ALA A 229 8.65 -10.79 -26.10
N ARG A 230 9.72 -11.55 -25.83
CA ARG A 230 10.43 -12.37 -26.85
C ARG A 230 9.67 -13.62 -27.24
N GLY A 231 8.65 -14.05 -26.49
CA GLY A 231 7.84 -15.24 -26.76
C GLY A 231 8.40 -16.54 -26.14
N GLU A 232 9.24 -16.44 -25.12
CA GLU A 232 9.69 -17.62 -24.37
C GLU A 232 8.56 -18.18 -23.49
N PHE A 233 7.69 -17.32 -22.99
CA PHE A 233 6.51 -17.66 -22.21
C PHE A 233 5.29 -16.91 -22.72
N PRO A 234 4.12 -17.57 -22.80
CA PRO A 234 2.87 -16.89 -23.17
C PRO A 234 2.30 -16.03 -22.04
N ILE A 235 2.60 -16.33 -20.77
CA ILE A 235 2.02 -15.68 -19.60
C ILE A 235 3.10 -15.36 -18.57
N TYR A 236 3.02 -14.16 -17.95
CA TYR A 236 3.73 -13.80 -16.71
C TYR A 236 2.77 -13.26 -15.65
N ILE A 237 2.96 -13.71 -14.41
CA ILE A 237 2.24 -13.27 -13.24
C ILE A 237 3.19 -13.02 -12.05
N PRO A 238 2.93 -11.99 -11.23
CA PRO A 238 2.01 -10.88 -11.46
C PRO A 238 2.68 -9.71 -12.21
N LEU A 239 2.03 -9.19 -13.23
CA LEU A 239 2.46 -7.96 -13.90
C LEU A 239 2.17 -6.75 -13.03
N ILE A 240 3.13 -5.88 -12.78
CA ILE A 240 2.90 -4.55 -12.20
C ILE A 240 2.24 -3.67 -13.26
N LEU A 241 0.95 -3.32 -13.08
CA LEU A 241 0.16 -2.62 -14.11
C LEU A 241 0.75 -1.24 -14.45
N SER A 242 1.31 -0.53 -13.47
CA SER A 242 1.94 0.78 -13.72
C SER A 242 3.19 0.71 -14.61
N GLN A 243 3.80 -0.45 -14.77
CA GLN A 243 4.94 -0.62 -15.66
C GLN A 243 4.56 -1.05 -17.08
N TYR A 244 3.28 -1.33 -17.33
CA TYR A 244 2.82 -1.75 -18.66
C TYR A 244 3.07 -0.68 -19.75
N ALA A 245 3.01 0.61 -19.41
CA ALA A 245 3.29 1.69 -20.35
C ALA A 245 4.68 1.59 -20.99
N GLN A 246 5.68 1.04 -20.28
CA GLN A 246 7.05 0.83 -20.77
C GLN A 246 7.12 -0.30 -21.83
N LEU A 247 6.06 -1.09 -21.97
CA LEU A 247 5.98 -2.22 -22.91
C LEU A 247 5.29 -1.84 -24.22
N LYS A 248 4.99 -0.54 -24.42
CA LYS A 248 4.34 -0.04 -25.64
C LYS A 248 5.16 -0.42 -26.88
N GLY A 249 4.48 -1.00 -27.86
CA GLY A 249 5.11 -1.47 -29.11
C GLY A 249 5.66 -2.89 -29.07
N LEU A 250 5.72 -3.53 -27.90
CA LEU A 250 6.02 -4.96 -27.79
C LEU A 250 4.77 -5.82 -28.02
N PRO A 251 4.93 -7.09 -28.44
CA PRO A 251 3.80 -7.98 -28.71
C PRO A 251 3.23 -8.55 -27.40
N VAL A 252 2.79 -7.68 -26.53
CA VAL A 252 2.23 -8.05 -25.22
C VAL A 252 0.98 -7.24 -24.91
N ARG A 253 0.11 -7.80 -24.10
CA ARG A 253 -1.04 -7.12 -23.49
C ARG A 253 -1.20 -7.49 -22.04
N TYR A 254 -1.86 -6.64 -21.26
CA TYR A 254 -2.23 -6.97 -19.88
C TYR A 254 -3.65 -7.51 -19.81
N ILE A 255 -3.90 -8.30 -18.77
CA ILE A 255 -5.25 -8.75 -18.38
C ILE A 255 -5.49 -8.35 -16.94
N ILE A 256 -6.66 -7.78 -16.68
CA ILE A 256 -7.20 -7.58 -15.34
C ILE A 256 -8.13 -8.77 -15.06
N PRO A 257 -7.81 -9.63 -14.07
CA PRO A 257 -8.66 -10.77 -13.73
C PRO A 257 -10.06 -10.34 -13.30
N LYS A 258 -11.09 -11.05 -13.76
CA LYS A 258 -12.50 -10.71 -13.50
C LYS A 258 -12.87 -10.68 -12.01
N GLU A 259 -12.21 -11.46 -11.17
CA GLU A 259 -12.43 -11.48 -9.72
C GLU A 259 -11.82 -10.26 -9.04
N GLY A 260 -10.83 -9.63 -9.65
CA GLY A 260 -10.09 -8.49 -9.16
C GLY A 260 -8.59 -8.71 -9.19
N VAL A 261 -7.86 -7.61 -8.99
CA VAL A 261 -6.39 -7.58 -8.95
C VAL A 261 -5.86 -7.88 -7.55
N THR A 262 -4.68 -8.48 -7.48
CA THR A 262 -3.90 -8.42 -6.25
C THR A 262 -3.19 -7.06 -6.20
N TYR A 263 -2.96 -6.53 -5.00
CA TYR A 263 -2.36 -5.21 -4.84
C TYR A 263 -1.55 -5.09 -3.54
N GLY A 264 -0.70 -4.09 -3.49
CA GLY A 264 0.00 -3.70 -2.27
C GLY A 264 -0.14 -2.20 -2.04
N SER A 265 -0.61 -1.81 -0.87
CA SER A 265 -0.73 -0.41 -0.49
C SER A 265 0.60 0.17 -0.04
N TYR A 266 0.81 1.43 -0.40
CA TYR A 266 1.90 2.26 0.10
C TYR A 266 1.38 3.25 1.13
N ALA A 267 2.24 3.64 2.06
CA ALA A 267 1.99 4.65 3.06
C ALA A 267 3.19 5.59 3.21
N ALA A 268 2.97 6.69 3.89
CA ALA A 268 3.99 7.69 4.19
C ALA A 268 4.02 8.02 5.69
N PRO A 269 4.30 7.04 6.59
CA PRO A 269 4.40 7.32 8.00
C PRO A 269 5.51 8.34 8.29
N LEU A 270 5.29 9.16 9.32
CA LEU A 270 6.30 10.05 9.84
C LEU A 270 7.35 9.25 10.59
N LEU A 271 8.62 9.52 10.33
CA LEU A 271 9.70 8.98 11.12
C LEU A 271 9.75 9.63 12.51
N LYS A 272 10.32 8.93 13.47
CA LYS A 272 10.42 9.40 14.86
C LYS A 272 11.32 10.62 14.94
N ASN A 273 10.90 11.64 15.70
CA ASN A 273 11.61 12.91 15.87
C ASN A 273 12.04 13.56 14.52
N PRO A 274 11.14 13.75 13.56
CA PRO A 274 11.50 14.28 12.26
C PRO A 274 12.05 15.71 12.41
N PRO A 275 13.12 16.07 11.69
CA PRO A 275 13.67 17.43 11.73
C PRO A 275 12.68 18.53 11.34
N HIS A 276 11.71 18.20 10.47
CA HIS A 276 10.71 19.12 9.93
C HIS A 276 9.30 18.57 10.16
N PRO A 277 8.79 18.55 11.43
CA PRO A 277 7.59 17.80 11.80
C PRO A 277 6.31 18.30 11.11
N ASN A 278 6.19 19.59 10.84
CA ASN A 278 5.02 20.16 10.17
C ASN A 278 5.07 19.91 8.66
N ALA A 279 6.25 20.05 8.05
CA ALA A 279 6.46 19.72 6.63
C ALA A 279 6.28 18.22 6.38
N ALA A 280 6.68 17.35 7.30
CA ALA A 280 6.41 15.91 7.27
C ALA A 280 4.91 15.61 7.26
N ARG A 281 4.14 16.22 8.15
CA ARG A 281 2.67 16.08 8.20
C ARG A 281 2.01 16.59 6.93
N LEU A 282 2.44 17.77 6.47
CA LEU A 282 1.91 18.37 5.24
C LEU A 282 2.21 17.51 4.01
N MET A 283 3.40 16.91 3.92
CA MET A 283 3.77 16.01 2.82
C MET A 283 2.96 14.70 2.87
N ALA A 284 2.78 14.12 4.06
CA ALA A 284 1.97 12.92 4.24
C ALA A 284 0.50 13.16 3.84
N ASP A 285 -0.07 14.31 4.19
CA ASP A 285 -1.42 14.70 3.78
C ASP A 285 -1.53 15.03 2.29
N PHE A 286 -0.50 15.66 1.71
CA PHE A 286 -0.46 15.98 0.30
C PHE A 286 -0.58 14.74 -0.59
N TYR A 287 0.02 13.61 -0.20
CA TYR A 287 -0.16 12.34 -0.91
C TYR A 287 -1.63 11.91 -1.01
N LEU A 288 -2.50 12.36 -0.10
CA LEU A 288 -3.95 12.10 -0.11
C LEU A 288 -4.76 13.16 -0.87
N SER A 289 -4.11 14.22 -1.37
CA SER A 289 -4.78 15.27 -2.14
C SER A 289 -5.17 14.77 -3.53
N ASP A 290 -6.23 15.35 -4.10
CA ASP A 290 -6.66 15.06 -5.48
C ASP A 290 -5.52 15.28 -6.48
N GLU A 291 -4.65 16.26 -6.26
CA GLU A 291 -3.50 16.57 -7.11
C GLU A 291 -2.49 15.42 -7.14
N ALA A 292 -2.06 14.93 -5.99
CA ALA A 292 -1.13 13.79 -5.89
C ALA A 292 -1.78 12.48 -6.38
N GLN A 293 -3.05 12.28 -6.06
CA GLN A 293 -3.80 11.10 -6.49
C GLN A 293 -3.99 11.04 -8.00
N LEU A 294 -4.18 12.19 -8.66
CA LEU A 294 -4.23 12.26 -10.12
C LEU A 294 -2.86 11.93 -10.76
N ILE A 295 -1.75 12.31 -10.12
CA ILE A 295 -0.40 11.93 -10.57
C ILE A 295 -0.21 10.41 -10.45
N TYR A 296 -0.62 9.81 -9.32
CA TYR A 296 -0.60 8.36 -9.15
C TYR A 296 -1.46 7.66 -10.20
N ALA A 297 -2.69 8.13 -10.42
CA ALA A 297 -3.58 7.56 -11.43
C ALA A 297 -2.99 7.58 -12.84
N LYS A 298 -2.43 8.72 -13.26
CA LYS A 298 -1.74 8.88 -14.56
C LYS A 298 -0.52 7.97 -14.70
N SER A 299 0.07 7.56 -13.59
CA SER A 299 1.15 6.57 -13.54
C SER A 299 0.63 5.13 -13.40
N ALA A 300 -0.66 4.90 -13.64
CA ALA A 300 -1.36 3.60 -13.55
C ALA A 300 -1.25 2.94 -12.16
N HIS A 301 -1.21 3.75 -11.10
CA HIS A 301 -1.36 3.30 -9.71
C HIS A 301 -2.80 3.40 -9.27
N GLY A 302 -3.21 2.53 -8.34
CA GLY A 302 -4.54 2.61 -7.76
C GLY A 302 -4.68 3.80 -6.84
N ILE A 303 -5.76 4.59 -7.01
CA ILE A 303 -6.11 5.70 -6.14
C ILE A 303 -6.87 5.23 -4.90
N VAL A 304 -6.60 5.87 -3.79
CA VAL A 304 -7.20 5.52 -2.49
C VAL A 304 -8.28 6.49 -2.03
N VAL A 305 -8.47 7.62 -2.74
CA VAL A 305 -9.43 8.65 -2.38
C VAL A 305 -10.72 8.54 -3.18
N LYS A 306 -11.86 8.84 -2.53
CA LYS A 306 -13.19 8.78 -3.14
C LYS A 306 -13.50 9.99 -4.03
N SER A 307 -12.89 11.14 -3.77
CA SER A 307 -13.16 12.40 -4.50
C SER A 307 -12.84 12.34 -5.99
N LEU A 308 -11.91 11.47 -6.41
CA LEU A 308 -11.51 11.29 -7.81
C LEU A 308 -12.10 10.05 -8.47
N SER A 309 -12.77 9.16 -7.73
CA SER A 309 -13.23 7.86 -8.26
C SER A 309 -14.11 7.96 -9.51
N GLU A 310 -14.87 9.05 -9.65
CA GLU A 310 -15.80 9.28 -10.78
C GLU A 310 -15.32 10.42 -11.72
N LYS A 311 -14.09 10.91 -11.53
CA LYS A 311 -13.56 12.09 -12.26
C LYS A 311 -12.34 11.79 -13.10
N LEU A 312 -11.88 10.53 -13.10
CA LEU A 312 -10.73 10.14 -13.90
C LEU A 312 -11.09 10.05 -15.38
N PRO A 313 -10.17 10.45 -16.30
CA PRO A 313 -10.32 10.11 -17.70
C PRO A 313 -10.43 8.59 -17.90
N PRO A 314 -11.23 8.08 -18.87
CA PRO A 314 -11.49 6.64 -19.01
C PRO A 314 -10.23 5.78 -19.19
N ASP A 315 -9.22 6.28 -19.90
CA ASP A 315 -7.95 5.62 -20.14
C ASP A 315 -7.09 5.50 -18.86
N VAL A 316 -7.23 6.48 -17.96
CA VAL A 316 -6.57 6.49 -16.63
C VAL A 316 -7.35 5.65 -15.63
N GLU A 317 -8.69 5.74 -15.66
CA GLU A 317 -9.59 5.02 -14.75
C GLU A 317 -9.40 3.50 -14.83
N ALA A 318 -9.26 2.97 -16.03
CA ALA A 318 -9.12 1.54 -16.30
C ALA A 318 -8.02 0.85 -15.48
N LEU A 319 -6.96 1.56 -15.11
CA LEU A 319 -5.85 1.01 -14.30
C LEU A 319 -5.79 1.56 -12.88
N ALA A 320 -6.34 2.75 -12.65
CA ALA A 320 -6.27 3.42 -11.35
C ALA A 320 -7.45 3.08 -10.42
N ASN A 321 -8.56 2.58 -10.98
CA ASN A 321 -9.78 2.27 -10.22
C ASN A 321 -10.21 0.79 -10.37
N VAL A 322 -9.22 -0.11 -10.46
CA VAL A 322 -9.46 -1.55 -10.60
C VAL A 322 -10.00 -2.15 -9.30
N LYS A 323 -10.90 -3.14 -9.46
CA LYS A 323 -11.45 -3.87 -8.33
C LYS A 323 -10.37 -4.69 -7.63
N PRO A 324 -10.18 -4.57 -6.30
CA PRO A 324 -9.31 -5.45 -5.55
C PRO A 324 -9.89 -6.88 -5.45
N LEU A 325 -9.00 -7.88 -5.38
CA LEU A 325 -9.38 -9.29 -5.23
C LEU A 325 -9.96 -9.58 -3.84
N VAL A 326 -9.29 -9.06 -2.82
CA VAL A 326 -9.68 -9.11 -1.40
C VAL A 326 -9.18 -7.85 -0.70
N ASP A 327 -9.67 -7.57 0.51
CA ASP A 327 -9.09 -6.53 1.37
C ASP A 327 -7.65 -6.93 1.76
N GLU A 328 -6.75 -5.95 1.79
CA GLU A 328 -5.35 -6.17 2.16
C GLU A 328 -5.22 -6.45 3.66
N ASP A 329 -4.61 -7.58 4.01
CA ASP A 329 -4.24 -7.94 5.39
C ASP A 329 -2.90 -8.67 5.40
N PHE A 330 -1.81 -7.96 5.63
CA PHE A 330 -0.47 -8.55 5.70
C PHE A 330 -0.01 -8.93 7.11
N THR A 331 -0.89 -8.92 8.11
CA THR A 331 -0.54 -9.34 9.48
C THR A 331 -0.07 -10.81 9.54
N ARG A 332 -0.49 -11.63 8.56
CA ARG A 332 -0.13 -13.04 8.43
C ARG A 332 0.97 -13.31 7.39
N ILE A 333 1.62 -12.27 6.86
CA ILE A 333 2.53 -12.40 5.71
C ILE A 333 3.69 -13.38 5.95
N ASN A 334 4.20 -13.46 7.17
CA ASN A 334 5.27 -14.40 7.52
C ASN A 334 4.76 -15.85 7.49
N LYS A 335 3.55 -16.12 8.01
CA LYS A 335 2.91 -17.44 7.91
C LYS A 335 2.68 -17.83 6.45
N MET A 336 2.20 -16.90 5.63
CA MET A 336 1.98 -17.14 4.19
C MET A 336 3.29 -17.43 3.44
N TYR A 337 4.41 -16.89 3.90
CA TYR A 337 5.73 -17.20 3.35
C TYR A 337 6.13 -18.67 3.56
N ASP A 338 5.81 -19.23 4.74
CA ASP A 338 6.08 -20.66 5.03
C ASP A 338 5.12 -21.57 4.25
N GLU A 339 3.84 -21.20 4.11
CA GLU A 339 2.89 -21.89 3.24
C GLU A 339 3.35 -21.92 1.78
N ALA A 340 3.86 -20.79 1.27
CA ALA A 340 4.39 -20.74 -0.11
C ALA A 340 5.57 -21.68 -0.31
N LYS A 341 6.51 -21.77 0.66
CA LYS A 341 7.64 -22.68 0.60
C LYS A 341 7.23 -24.15 0.65
N ASP A 342 6.17 -24.47 1.38
CA ASP A 342 5.67 -25.84 1.45
C ASP A 342 4.99 -26.28 0.14
N ILE A 343 4.23 -25.40 -0.49
CA ILE A 343 3.48 -25.70 -1.71
C ILE A 343 4.37 -25.68 -2.95
N TYR A 344 5.23 -24.67 -3.09
CA TYR A 344 6.11 -24.49 -4.26
C TYR A 344 7.54 -24.96 -3.94
N LYS A 345 7.71 -26.25 -3.80
CA LYS A 345 9.00 -26.89 -3.50
C LYS A 345 10.00 -26.79 -4.66
#